data_7cf5d8e80b8176302ee1a92577abdabe
#
_entry.id   7cf5d8e80b8176302ee1a92577abdabe
#
_cell.length_a   1.000
_cell.length_b   1.000
_cell.length_c   1.000
_cell.angle_alpha   90.00
_cell.angle_beta   90.00
_cell.angle_gamma   90.00
#
_symmetry.space_group_name_H-M   'P 1'
#
loop_
_entity.id
_entity.type
_entity.pdbx_description
1 polymer ?
#
loop_
_entity_poly.entity_id
_entity_poly.type
_entity_poly.pdbx_seq_one_letter_code
_entity_poly.pdbx_strand_id
1 'polypeptide(L)'
;MNEQTKAINLIESHKHLKLVTAKEEQSVEAALKLMRKFFISQLPVTNEAGEFTGSLNDNSLFNLLLENSEIKGKLVKEVMNPPFPFVAPNASLEEVSRMITKENAAVMVKNLMGDVHIITRQDIIEAIA
;
A
#
# COMPACT_ATOMS: atom_id res chain seq x y z
N MET A 1 -12.06 -3.97 20.69
CA MET A 1 -11.59 -4.82 19.57
C MET A 1 -12.10 -6.22 19.75
N ASN A 2 -12.52 -6.85 18.68
CA ASN A 2 -12.98 -8.24 18.67
C ASN A 2 -11.79 -9.14 18.32
N GLU A 3 -11.53 -10.15 19.15
CA GLU A 3 -10.47 -11.12 18.90
C GLU A 3 -10.66 -11.86 17.57
N GLN A 4 -11.88 -11.91 17.08
CA GLN A 4 -12.23 -12.61 15.85
C GLN A 4 -12.08 -11.71 14.59
N THR A 5 -11.64 -10.47 14.76
CA THR A 5 -11.40 -9.58 13.62
C THR A 5 -10.32 -10.17 12.73
N LYS A 6 -10.64 -10.30 11.46
CA LYS A 6 -9.75 -10.89 10.44
C LYS A 6 -9.28 -9.82 9.47
N ALA A 7 -8.21 -10.14 8.74
CA ALA A 7 -7.67 -9.23 7.73
C ALA A 7 -8.75 -8.68 6.81
N ILE A 8 -9.62 -9.56 6.30
CA ILE A 8 -10.67 -9.14 5.36
C ILE A 8 -11.66 -8.15 5.99
N ASN A 9 -11.81 -8.15 7.31
CA ASN A 9 -12.70 -7.21 7.99
C ASN A 9 -12.10 -5.81 8.08
N LEU A 10 -10.77 -5.70 7.99
CA LEU A 10 -10.08 -4.43 8.13
C LEU A 10 -10.28 -3.50 6.94
N ILE A 11 -10.74 -4.03 5.81
CA ILE A 11 -10.98 -3.19 4.63
C ILE A 11 -12.46 -2.82 4.47
N GLU A 12 -13.28 -3.11 5.46
CA GLU A 12 -14.74 -2.96 5.37
C GLU A 12 -15.18 -1.54 4.97
N SER A 13 -14.51 -0.52 5.50
CA SER A 13 -14.86 0.88 5.23
C SER A 13 -14.55 1.31 3.80
N HIS A 14 -13.68 0.58 3.09
CA HIS A 14 -13.27 0.97 1.74
C HIS A 14 -13.27 -0.18 0.73
N LYS A 15 -13.90 -1.31 1.08
CA LYS A 15 -13.90 -2.50 0.19
C LYS A 15 -14.57 -2.24 -1.16
N HIS A 16 -15.40 -1.22 -1.25
CA HIS A 16 -16.08 -0.84 -2.49
C HIS A 16 -15.21 0.04 -3.38
N LEU A 17 -14.10 0.52 -2.87
CA LEU A 17 -13.20 1.39 -3.62
C LEU A 17 -12.20 0.55 -4.41
N LYS A 18 -11.91 0.98 -5.63
CA LYS A 18 -10.90 0.33 -6.44
C LYS A 18 -9.52 0.65 -5.88
N LEU A 19 -8.64 -0.36 -5.85
CA LEU A 19 -7.26 -0.17 -5.40
C LEU A 19 -6.54 0.80 -6.35
N VAL A 20 -5.90 1.81 -5.77
CA VAL A 20 -5.08 2.76 -6.52
C VAL A 20 -3.67 2.22 -6.60
N THR A 21 -3.11 2.14 -7.80
CA THR A 21 -1.74 1.63 -8.00
C THR A 21 -0.94 2.61 -8.86
N ALA A 22 0.38 2.56 -8.70
CA ALA A 22 1.29 3.21 -9.63
C ALA A 22 1.82 2.16 -10.59
N LYS A 23 2.27 2.59 -11.76
CA LYS A 23 2.90 1.70 -12.74
C LYS A 23 4.42 1.88 -12.71
N GLU A 24 5.16 0.80 -12.96
CA GLU A 24 6.62 0.85 -12.99
C GLU A 24 7.18 1.94 -13.90
N GLU A 25 6.52 2.14 -15.04
CA GLU A 25 7.00 3.07 -16.06
C GLU A 25 6.48 4.50 -15.89
N GLN A 26 5.68 4.76 -14.86
CA GLN A 26 5.26 6.13 -14.55
C GLN A 26 6.41 6.87 -13.87
N SER A 27 6.39 8.21 -13.97
CA SER A 27 7.35 9.04 -13.24
C SER A 27 6.99 9.10 -11.75
N VAL A 28 7.98 9.35 -10.93
CA VAL A 28 7.76 9.59 -9.50
C VAL A 28 6.78 10.75 -9.31
N GLU A 29 6.89 11.78 -10.14
CA GLU A 29 5.97 12.92 -10.08
C GLU A 29 4.52 12.49 -10.29
N ALA A 30 4.27 11.59 -11.26
CA ALA A 30 2.92 11.07 -11.51
C ALA A 30 2.39 10.30 -10.28
N ALA A 31 3.25 9.51 -9.64
CA ALA A 31 2.89 8.79 -8.43
C ALA A 31 2.54 9.74 -7.28
N LEU A 32 3.33 10.80 -7.11
CA LEU A 32 3.06 11.81 -6.09
C LEU A 32 1.71 12.49 -6.31
N LYS A 33 1.36 12.74 -7.57
CA LYS A 33 0.05 13.31 -7.91
C LYS A 33 -1.09 12.37 -7.55
N LEU A 34 -0.91 11.06 -7.77
CA LEU A 34 -1.91 10.06 -7.38
C LEU A 34 -2.11 10.06 -5.87
N MET A 35 -1.00 10.08 -5.12
CA MET A 35 -1.07 10.09 -3.66
C MET A 35 -1.83 11.31 -3.14
N ARG A 36 -1.57 12.45 -3.73
CA ARG A 36 -2.25 13.70 -3.37
C ARG A 36 -3.73 13.66 -3.75
N LYS A 37 -4.03 13.20 -4.95
CA LYS A 37 -5.40 13.14 -5.46
C LYS A 37 -6.31 12.28 -4.58
N PHE A 38 -5.80 11.14 -4.12
CA PHE A 38 -6.59 10.17 -3.36
C PHE A 38 -6.34 10.24 -1.85
N PHE A 39 -5.53 11.18 -1.39
CA PHE A 39 -5.18 11.34 0.04
C PHE A 39 -4.64 10.04 0.64
N ILE A 40 -3.71 9.40 -0.06
CA ILE A 40 -3.12 8.14 0.36
C ILE A 40 -1.61 8.30 0.53
N SER A 41 -1.05 7.51 1.44
CA SER A 41 0.37 7.57 1.79
C SER A 41 1.15 6.36 1.28
N GLN A 42 0.48 5.38 0.72
CA GLN A 42 1.10 4.16 0.22
C GLN A 42 0.51 3.81 -1.14
N LEU A 43 1.37 3.34 -2.06
CA LEU A 43 0.94 2.88 -3.38
C LEU A 43 1.58 1.55 -3.70
N PRO A 44 0.80 0.51 -4.00
CA PRO A 44 1.36 -0.66 -4.66
C PRO A 44 1.79 -0.29 -6.07
N VAL A 45 2.84 -0.91 -6.56
CA VAL A 45 3.35 -0.71 -7.91
C VAL A 45 3.14 -1.98 -8.72
N THR A 46 2.63 -1.83 -9.94
CA THR A 46 2.42 -2.95 -10.84
C THR A 46 3.23 -2.80 -12.12
N ASN A 47 3.52 -3.95 -12.75
CA ASN A 47 4.11 -3.98 -14.08
C ASN A 47 3.00 -4.04 -15.15
N GLU A 48 3.38 -4.19 -16.41
CA GLU A 48 2.41 -4.26 -17.52
C GLU A 48 1.47 -5.46 -17.42
N ALA A 49 1.94 -6.56 -16.81
CA ALA A 49 1.12 -7.76 -16.63
C ALA A 49 0.15 -7.63 -15.42
N GLY A 50 0.19 -6.52 -14.71
CA GLY A 50 -0.65 -6.33 -13.53
C GLY A 50 -0.11 -6.99 -12.27
N GLU A 51 1.12 -7.49 -12.31
CA GLU A 51 1.75 -8.09 -11.14
C GLU A 51 2.27 -7.02 -10.19
N PHE A 52 2.19 -7.28 -8.89
CA PHE A 52 2.68 -6.36 -7.88
C PHE A 52 4.18 -6.55 -7.71
N THR A 53 4.95 -5.58 -8.20
CA THR A 53 6.41 -5.68 -8.27
C THR A 53 7.14 -4.75 -7.32
N GLY A 54 6.41 -3.83 -6.69
CA GLY A 54 7.04 -2.89 -5.77
C GLY A 54 6.00 -2.12 -4.98
N SER A 55 6.49 -1.14 -4.24
CA SER A 55 5.65 -0.26 -3.45
C SER A 55 6.30 1.10 -3.28
N LEU A 56 5.47 2.10 -2.99
CA LEU A 56 5.93 3.44 -2.63
C LEU A 56 5.21 3.84 -1.35
N ASN A 57 5.91 4.61 -0.51
CA ASN A 57 5.28 5.23 0.63
C ASN A 57 5.83 6.65 0.81
N ASP A 58 5.07 7.48 1.51
CA ASP A 58 5.39 8.89 1.69
C ASP A 58 6.73 9.08 2.39
N ASN A 59 7.04 8.25 3.39
CA ASN A 59 8.26 8.40 4.16
C ASN A 59 9.51 8.19 3.31
N SER A 60 9.56 7.11 2.52
CA SER A 60 10.72 6.85 1.67
C SER A 60 10.84 7.88 0.57
N LEU A 61 9.73 8.32 -0.03
CA LEU A 61 9.75 9.35 -1.06
C LEU A 61 10.21 10.69 -0.50
N PHE A 62 9.76 11.04 0.71
CA PHE A 62 10.17 12.27 1.37
C PHE A 62 11.70 12.31 1.54
N ASN A 63 12.27 11.20 2.05
CA ASN A 63 13.71 11.11 2.25
C ASN A 63 14.49 11.23 0.93
N LEU A 64 14.02 10.54 -0.10
CA LEU A 64 14.66 10.60 -1.42
C LEU A 64 14.60 12.01 -2.02
N LEU A 65 13.47 12.68 -1.89
CA LEU A 65 13.28 14.03 -2.43
C LEU A 65 14.13 15.06 -1.68
N LEU A 66 14.34 14.87 -0.38
CA LEU A 66 15.24 15.74 0.39
C LEU A 66 16.68 15.63 -0.09
N GLU A 67 17.10 14.43 -0.46
CA GLU A 67 18.45 14.19 -0.96
C GLU A 67 18.63 14.73 -2.37
N ASN A 68 17.62 14.55 -3.21
CA ASN A 68 17.70 14.95 -4.62
C ASN A 68 16.30 15.19 -5.20
N SER A 69 15.94 16.45 -5.38
CA SER A 69 14.62 16.80 -5.92
C SER A 69 14.41 16.34 -7.37
N GLU A 70 15.49 16.03 -8.09
CA GLU A 70 15.41 15.56 -9.48
C GLU A 70 14.83 14.15 -9.58
N ILE A 71 14.68 13.46 -8.46
CA ILE A 71 14.04 12.13 -8.40
C ILE A 71 12.64 12.16 -8.98
N LYS A 72 11.95 13.30 -8.96
CA LYS A 72 10.62 13.43 -9.55
C LYS A 72 10.56 13.01 -11.02
N GLY A 73 11.66 13.20 -11.74
CA GLY A 73 11.75 12.84 -13.15
C GLY A 73 12.11 11.38 -13.40
N LYS A 74 12.46 10.64 -12.35
CA LYS A 74 12.82 9.23 -12.50
C LYS A 74 11.56 8.36 -12.60
N LEU A 75 11.74 7.15 -13.10
CA LEU A 75 10.64 6.18 -13.16
C LEU A 75 10.42 5.56 -11.79
N VAL A 76 9.17 5.23 -11.52
CA VAL A 76 8.78 4.57 -10.26
C VAL A 76 9.66 3.33 -10.00
N LYS A 77 9.90 2.52 -11.02
CA LYS A 77 10.70 1.29 -10.86
C LYS A 77 12.13 1.54 -10.40
N GLU A 78 12.66 2.74 -10.63
CA GLU A 78 14.03 3.08 -10.24
C GLU A 78 14.15 3.41 -8.74
N VAL A 79 13.05 3.74 -8.09
CA VAL A 79 13.07 4.19 -6.69
C VAL A 79 12.17 3.37 -5.77
N MET A 80 11.35 2.47 -6.30
CA MET A 80 10.38 1.72 -5.50
C MET A 80 11.02 0.78 -4.49
N ASN A 81 10.28 0.53 -3.44
CA ASN A 81 10.62 -0.47 -2.42
C ASN A 81 10.06 -1.83 -2.84
N PRO A 82 10.42 -2.91 -2.14
CA PRO A 82 9.82 -4.22 -2.39
C PRO A 82 8.28 -4.17 -2.30
N PRO A 83 7.58 -5.09 -2.95
CA PRO A 83 6.12 -5.09 -2.89
C PRO A 83 5.61 -5.36 -1.48
N PHE A 84 4.42 -4.82 -1.17
CA PHE A 84 3.77 -5.13 0.10
C PHE A 84 3.42 -6.61 0.14
N PRO A 85 3.61 -7.28 1.28
CA PRO A 85 3.26 -8.70 1.38
C PRO A 85 1.75 -8.91 1.39
N PHE A 86 1.32 -10.08 0.94
CA PHE A 86 -0.07 -10.49 1.05
C PHE A 86 -0.30 -11.25 2.34
N VAL A 87 -1.50 -11.09 2.90
CA VAL A 87 -1.96 -11.89 4.03
C VAL A 87 -3.21 -12.64 3.61
N ALA A 88 -3.48 -13.76 4.27
CA ALA A 88 -4.70 -14.49 4.03
C ALA A 88 -5.91 -13.67 4.53
N PRO A 89 -7.08 -13.79 3.86
CA PRO A 89 -8.28 -13.06 4.31
C PRO A 89 -8.65 -13.35 5.77
N ASN A 90 -8.36 -14.55 6.25
CA ASN A 90 -8.67 -14.97 7.62
C ASN A 90 -7.52 -14.79 8.59
N ALA A 91 -6.43 -14.11 8.19
CA ALA A 91 -5.33 -13.79 9.09
C ALA A 91 -5.87 -12.95 10.25
N SER A 92 -5.34 -13.17 11.44
CA SER A 92 -5.79 -12.45 12.62
C SER A 92 -5.32 -11.00 12.63
N LEU A 93 -6.02 -10.16 13.36
CA LEU A 93 -5.60 -8.77 13.55
C LEU A 93 -4.17 -8.70 14.09
N GLU A 94 -3.84 -9.62 15.00
CA GLU A 94 -2.50 -9.67 15.59
C GLU A 94 -1.44 -9.97 14.53
N GLU A 95 -1.68 -10.94 13.66
CA GLU A 95 -0.76 -11.28 12.57
C GLU A 95 -0.54 -10.08 11.64
N VAL A 96 -1.63 -9.43 11.25
CA VAL A 96 -1.56 -8.26 10.36
C VAL A 96 -0.78 -7.14 11.03
N SER A 97 -1.07 -6.89 12.30
CA SER A 97 -0.39 -5.81 13.06
C SER A 97 1.11 -6.01 13.14
N ARG A 98 1.55 -7.27 13.28
CA ARG A 98 2.99 -7.56 13.35
C ARG A 98 3.69 -7.34 12.02
N MET A 99 2.97 -7.42 10.91
CA MET A 99 3.56 -7.26 9.58
C MET A 99 3.72 -5.80 9.19
N ILE A 100 2.99 -4.89 9.81
CA ILE A 100 3.10 -3.46 9.50
C ILE A 100 4.11 -2.81 10.45
N THR A 101 5.24 -2.43 9.88
CA THR A 101 6.39 -1.90 10.60
C THR A 101 6.84 -0.58 9.97
N LYS A 102 7.98 -0.03 10.42
CA LYS A 102 8.57 1.15 9.78
C LYS A 102 8.96 0.89 8.33
N GLU A 103 9.46 -0.31 8.07
CA GLU A 103 9.94 -0.68 6.74
C GLU A 103 8.81 -1.16 5.83
N ASN A 104 7.73 -1.65 6.40
CA ASN A 104 6.62 -2.21 5.65
C ASN A 104 5.32 -1.51 6.05
N ALA A 105 4.92 -0.54 5.27
CA ALA A 105 3.82 0.37 5.61
C ALA A 105 2.42 -0.24 5.46
N ALA A 106 2.30 -1.35 4.76
CA ALA A 106 1.00 -1.94 4.44
C ALA A 106 1.11 -3.41 4.11
N VAL A 107 -0.04 -4.09 4.13
CA VAL A 107 -0.16 -5.45 3.60
C VAL A 107 -1.32 -5.48 2.62
N MET A 108 -1.37 -6.52 1.78
CA MET A 108 -2.40 -6.68 0.78
C MET A 108 -3.25 -7.91 1.13
N VAL A 109 -4.51 -7.85 0.75
CA VAL A 109 -5.43 -8.98 0.94
C VAL A 109 -6.27 -9.14 -0.32
N LYS A 110 -6.49 -10.40 -0.74
CA LYS A 110 -7.34 -10.71 -1.89
C LYS A 110 -8.64 -11.30 -1.35
N ASN A 111 -9.78 -10.74 -1.79
CA ASN A 111 -11.08 -11.27 -1.37
C ASN A 111 -11.45 -12.50 -2.20
N LEU A 112 -12.61 -13.10 -1.91
CA LEU A 112 -13.07 -14.29 -2.60
C LEU A 112 -13.34 -14.08 -4.08
N MET A 113 -13.60 -12.84 -4.49
CA MET A 113 -13.85 -12.50 -5.89
C MET A 113 -12.57 -12.19 -6.65
N GLY A 114 -11.43 -12.27 -5.99
CA GLY A 114 -10.14 -11.98 -6.60
C GLY A 114 -9.71 -10.52 -6.59
N ASP A 115 -10.50 -9.65 -5.97
CA ASP A 115 -10.14 -8.24 -5.86
C ASP A 115 -9.10 -8.05 -4.77
N VAL A 116 -8.12 -7.20 -5.03
CA VAL A 116 -7.04 -6.91 -4.09
C VAL A 116 -7.33 -5.59 -3.38
N HIS A 117 -7.14 -5.61 -2.06
CA HIS A 117 -7.27 -4.42 -1.22
C HIS A 117 -6.02 -4.25 -0.39
N ILE A 118 -5.80 -3.04 0.10
CA ILE A 118 -4.64 -2.70 0.92
C ILE A 118 -5.09 -2.45 2.36
N ILE A 119 -4.29 -2.92 3.31
CA ILE A 119 -4.51 -2.69 4.74
C ILE A 119 -3.34 -1.86 5.25
N THR A 120 -3.66 -0.74 5.89
CA THR A 120 -2.66 0.20 6.41
C THR A 120 -2.79 0.34 7.93
N ARG A 121 -1.88 1.09 8.55
CA ARG A 121 -1.96 1.40 9.98
C ARG A 121 -3.30 2.03 10.34
N GLN A 122 -3.82 2.88 9.47
CA GLN A 122 -5.09 3.56 9.75
C GLN A 122 -6.24 2.57 9.90
N ASP A 123 -6.26 1.53 9.07
CA ASP A 123 -7.28 0.48 9.17
C ASP A 123 -7.21 -0.23 10.51
N ILE A 124 -5.99 -0.48 10.99
CA ILE A 124 -5.77 -1.14 12.29
C ILE A 124 -6.20 -0.22 13.43
N ILE A 125 -5.82 1.05 13.35
CA ILE A 125 -6.19 2.04 14.37
C ILE A 125 -7.72 2.12 14.48
N GLU A 126 -8.41 2.19 13.36
CA GLU A 126 -9.86 2.24 13.33
C GLU A 126 -10.50 0.98 13.93
N ALA A 127 -9.89 -0.18 13.73
CA ALA A 127 -10.41 -1.44 14.26
C ALA A 127 -10.23 -1.54 15.78
N ILE A 128 -9.19 -0.90 16.33
CA ILE A 128 -8.87 -0.96 17.76
C ILE A 128 -9.58 0.16 18.54
N ALA A 129 -9.71 1.31 17.95
CA ALA A 129 -10.23 2.52 18.60
C ALA A 129 -11.71 2.48 18.99
#